data_91b73d09d1e0825a4763bed970c70215
#
_entry.id   91b73d09d1e0825a4763bed970c70215
#
_cell.length_a   1.000
_cell.length_b   1.000
_cell.length_c   1.000
_cell.angle_alpha   90.00
_cell.angle_beta   90.00
_cell.angle_gamma   90.00
#
_symmetry.space_group_name_H-M   'P 1'
#
loop_
_entity.id
_entity.type
_entity.pdbx_description
1 polymer ?
#
loop_
_entity_poly.entity_id
_entity_poly.type
_entity_poly.pdbx_seq_one_letter_code
_entity_poly.pdbx_strand_id
1 'polypeptide(L)'
;LISIQEAAAWGQSDCQLGLGGMTLYRRPVAFTRALLQRYRQTGKPENLTLITFTAGFESDLLVGMGIVNTVRTCYFGLEIFGFAPMFTQRAGRGDIHIVEETEASLAMGLRAQMASVGFMPGRAWLGTDLLKLRPDVHTVRDPYSGEELVAFPAIRPSISVIHALRADPEGNAQIGDNKGVDEELGVASDQVIVTADEIVPKL
;
A
#
# COMPACT_ATOMS: atom_id res chain seq x y z
N LEU A 1 -12.73 -19.12 -2.45
CA LEU A 1 -13.05 -18.19 -3.54
C LEU A 1 -14.28 -17.37 -3.20
N ILE A 2 -14.25 -16.08 -3.46
CA ILE A 2 -15.37 -15.13 -3.28
C ILE A 2 -15.54 -14.29 -4.55
N SER A 3 -16.70 -13.66 -4.70
CA SER A 3 -16.92 -12.71 -5.79
C SER A 3 -16.11 -11.41 -5.55
N ILE A 4 -15.86 -10.66 -6.62
CA ILE A 4 -15.16 -9.38 -6.50
C ILE A 4 -15.99 -8.35 -5.71
N GLN A 5 -17.32 -8.46 -5.71
CA GLN A 5 -18.24 -7.63 -4.94
C GLN A 5 -18.15 -7.94 -3.45
N GLU A 6 -18.10 -9.23 -3.07
CA GLU A 6 -17.85 -9.66 -1.69
C GLU A 6 -16.47 -9.19 -1.22
N ALA A 7 -15.44 -9.33 -2.04
CA ALA A 7 -14.11 -8.83 -1.74
C ALA A 7 -14.10 -7.31 -1.50
N ALA A 8 -14.79 -6.53 -2.34
CA ALA A 8 -14.91 -5.08 -2.18
C ALA A 8 -15.68 -4.69 -0.90
N ALA A 9 -16.54 -5.56 -0.38
CA ALA A 9 -17.25 -5.30 0.87
C ALA A 9 -16.36 -5.37 2.11
N TRP A 10 -15.17 -5.97 2.03
CA TRP A 10 -14.18 -5.99 3.10
C TRP A 10 -13.50 -4.63 3.31
N GLY A 11 -13.42 -3.79 2.27
CA GLY A 11 -12.94 -2.41 2.41
C GLY A 11 -13.89 -1.58 3.26
N GLN A 12 -13.55 -1.38 4.53
CA GLN A 12 -14.34 -0.57 5.46
C GLN A 12 -13.85 0.88 5.47
N SER A 13 -14.72 1.82 5.89
CA SER A 13 -14.30 3.20 6.12
C SER A 13 -13.21 3.27 7.20
N ASP A 14 -12.37 4.28 7.13
CA ASP A 14 -11.26 4.55 8.06
C ASP A 14 -10.18 3.46 8.09
N CYS A 15 -10.20 2.49 7.16
CA CYS A 15 -9.21 1.43 7.14
C CYS A 15 -7.93 1.83 6.37
N GLN A 16 -6.86 1.10 6.65
CA GLN A 16 -5.61 1.15 5.91
C GLN A 16 -5.65 0.11 4.79
N LEU A 17 -5.78 0.59 3.56
CA LEU A 17 -5.85 -0.24 2.35
C LEU A 17 -4.49 -0.34 1.69
N GLY A 18 -3.88 -1.52 1.75
CA GLY A 18 -2.67 -1.86 1.00
C GLY A 18 -3.00 -2.25 -0.44
N LEU A 19 -2.32 -1.66 -1.43
CA LEU A 19 -2.41 -2.09 -2.82
C LEU A 19 -1.04 -2.54 -3.32
N GLY A 20 -0.98 -3.80 -3.72
CA GLY A 20 0.21 -4.42 -4.30
C GLY A 20 0.45 -3.99 -5.74
N GLY A 21 1.48 -4.59 -6.34
CA GLY A 21 1.95 -4.30 -7.69
C GLY A 21 3.07 -3.26 -7.73
N MET A 22 3.72 -3.18 -8.88
CA MET A 22 4.85 -2.28 -9.11
C MET A 22 4.57 -1.37 -10.30
N THR A 23 4.62 -0.06 -10.09
CA THR A 23 4.30 0.96 -11.10
C THR A 23 2.96 0.70 -11.79
N LEU A 24 2.92 0.39 -13.07
CA LEU A 24 1.70 0.03 -13.81
C LEU A 24 1.49 -1.49 -13.93
N TYR A 25 2.36 -2.28 -13.32
CA TYR A 25 2.35 -3.74 -13.43
C TYR A 25 1.62 -4.39 -12.25
N ARG A 26 0.78 -5.39 -12.54
CA ARG A 26 -0.01 -6.17 -11.56
C ARG A 26 -0.87 -5.31 -10.62
N ARG A 27 -1.59 -4.34 -11.19
CA ARG A 27 -2.49 -3.49 -10.39
C ARG A 27 -3.85 -4.17 -10.17
N PRO A 28 -4.41 -4.16 -8.95
CA PRO A 28 -5.69 -4.80 -8.64
C PRO A 28 -6.89 -3.97 -9.13
N VAL A 29 -6.97 -3.75 -10.46
CA VAL A 29 -7.94 -2.86 -11.10
C VAL A 29 -9.38 -3.34 -10.93
N ALA A 30 -9.60 -4.66 -11.00
CA ALA A 30 -10.93 -5.23 -10.84
C ALA A 30 -11.49 -4.95 -9.45
N PHE A 31 -10.67 -5.13 -8.40
CA PHE A 31 -11.04 -4.78 -7.03
C PHE A 31 -11.33 -3.28 -6.88
N THR A 32 -10.44 -2.43 -7.39
CA THR A 32 -10.63 -0.97 -7.36
C THR A 32 -11.95 -0.55 -8.01
N ARG A 33 -12.29 -1.10 -9.17
CA ARG A 33 -13.56 -0.82 -9.84
C ARG A 33 -14.77 -1.28 -9.01
N ALA A 34 -14.70 -2.45 -8.41
CA ALA A 34 -15.78 -2.96 -7.55
C ALA A 34 -15.95 -2.08 -6.29
N LEU A 35 -14.84 -1.65 -5.68
CA LEU A 35 -14.85 -0.74 -4.53
C LEU A 35 -15.47 0.62 -4.89
N LEU A 36 -15.11 1.19 -6.04
CA LEU A 36 -15.69 2.43 -6.55
C LEU A 36 -17.17 2.30 -6.91
N GLN A 37 -17.59 1.16 -7.45
CA GLN A 37 -19.00 0.88 -7.70
C GLN A 37 -19.80 0.83 -6.41
N ARG A 38 -19.30 0.13 -5.39
CA ARG A 38 -19.89 0.10 -4.05
C ARG A 38 -20.00 1.51 -3.46
N TYR A 39 -18.94 2.31 -3.54
CA TYR A 39 -18.95 3.70 -3.07
C TYR A 39 -20.04 4.52 -3.75
N ARG A 40 -20.18 4.44 -5.06
CA ARG A 40 -21.25 5.14 -5.81
C ARG A 40 -22.65 4.74 -5.38
N GLN A 41 -22.85 3.49 -4.97
CA GLN A 41 -24.16 2.96 -4.56
C GLN A 41 -24.49 3.25 -3.10
N THR A 42 -23.50 3.29 -2.22
CA THR A 42 -23.70 3.30 -0.78
C THR A 42 -23.08 4.49 -0.05
N GLY A 43 -22.24 5.28 -0.72
CA GLY A 43 -21.40 6.30 -0.08
C GLY A 43 -20.25 5.74 0.75
N LYS A 44 -20.03 4.42 0.74
CA LYS A 44 -19.00 3.74 1.54
C LYS A 44 -18.12 2.82 0.67
N PRO A 45 -16.83 2.64 1.01
CA PRO A 45 -16.10 3.22 2.16
C PRO A 45 -15.71 4.68 1.93
N GLU A 46 -15.32 5.36 3.00
CA GLU A 46 -14.77 6.71 2.98
C GLU A 46 -13.57 6.80 3.92
N ASN A 47 -12.78 7.86 3.81
CA ASN A 47 -11.65 8.17 4.68
C ASN A 47 -10.57 7.07 4.71
N LEU A 48 -10.25 6.50 3.57
CA LEU A 48 -9.22 5.46 3.49
C LEU A 48 -7.81 6.06 3.59
N THR A 49 -6.91 5.34 4.26
CA THR A 49 -5.46 5.50 4.12
C THR A 49 -4.96 4.50 3.08
N LEU A 50 -4.51 4.99 1.94
CA LEU A 50 -3.92 4.16 0.90
C LEU A 50 -2.44 3.91 1.21
N ILE A 51 -2.04 2.65 1.29
CA ILE A 51 -0.66 2.22 1.44
C ILE A 51 -0.23 1.50 0.17
N THR A 52 0.80 1.99 -0.49
CA THR A 52 1.31 1.37 -1.72
C THR A 52 2.79 1.70 -1.91
N PHE A 53 3.54 0.75 -2.42
CA PHE A 53 4.96 0.95 -2.75
C PHE A 53 5.10 1.97 -3.87
N THR A 54 4.41 1.72 -4.98
CA THR A 54 4.27 2.64 -6.10
C THR A 54 2.80 2.71 -6.49
N ALA A 55 2.21 3.90 -6.44
CA ALA A 55 0.82 4.13 -6.82
C ALA A 55 0.68 4.35 -8.32
N GLY A 56 -0.31 3.72 -8.93
CA GLY A 56 -0.62 3.83 -10.35
C GLY A 56 -2.01 4.40 -10.63
N PHE A 57 -2.56 4.08 -11.79
CA PHE A 57 -3.84 4.62 -12.26
C PHE A 57 -5.05 4.19 -11.43
N GLU A 58 -5.06 2.99 -10.87
CA GLU A 58 -6.13 2.51 -9.99
C GLU A 58 -6.15 3.29 -8.66
N SER A 59 -4.96 3.63 -8.15
CA SER A 59 -4.78 4.49 -6.98
C SER A 59 -5.26 5.91 -7.26
N ASP A 60 -4.95 6.44 -8.45
CA ASP A 60 -5.39 7.77 -8.90
C ASP A 60 -6.92 7.85 -8.96
N LEU A 61 -7.59 6.80 -9.43
CA LEU A 61 -9.05 6.71 -9.44
C LEU A 61 -9.65 6.76 -8.01
N LEU A 62 -9.05 6.04 -7.05
CA LEU A 62 -9.51 6.06 -5.66
C LEU A 62 -9.36 7.46 -5.04
N VAL A 63 -8.22 8.11 -5.29
CA VAL A 63 -7.97 9.48 -4.87
C VAL A 63 -8.95 10.44 -5.53
N GLY A 64 -9.14 10.33 -6.84
CA GLY A 64 -10.05 11.19 -7.61
C GLY A 64 -11.51 11.12 -7.17
N MET A 65 -11.97 9.94 -6.76
CA MET A 65 -13.33 9.75 -6.22
C MET A 65 -13.51 10.25 -4.78
N GLY A 66 -12.44 10.68 -4.11
CA GLY A 66 -12.51 11.24 -2.77
C GLY A 66 -12.67 10.24 -1.63
N ILE A 67 -12.51 8.94 -1.91
CA ILE A 67 -12.61 7.90 -0.86
C ILE A 67 -11.31 7.74 -0.07
N VAL A 68 -10.19 8.23 -0.61
CA VAL A 68 -8.86 8.25 0.01
C VAL A 68 -8.55 9.66 0.50
N ASN A 69 -8.27 9.81 1.80
CA ASN A 69 -7.88 11.08 2.42
C ASN A 69 -6.40 11.12 2.80
N THR A 70 -5.78 9.97 2.93
CA THR A 70 -4.35 9.84 3.23
C THR A 70 -3.69 8.88 2.26
N VAL A 71 -2.54 9.29 1.73
CA VAL A 71 -1.69 8.43 0.88
C VAL A 71 -0.35 8.25 1.56
N ARG A 72 0.06 6.99 1.75
CA ARG A 72 1.37 6.58 2.25
C ARG A 72 2.08 5.80 1.17
N THR A 73 3.07 6.41 0.52
CA THR A 73 3.69 5.86 -0.69
C THR A 73 5.10 6.39 -0.91
N CYS A 74 5.89 5.65 -1.68
CA CYS A 74 7.22 6.07 -2.15
C CYS A 74 7.15 6.81 -3.50
N TYR A 75 6.14 6.50 -4.28
CA TYR A 75 5.96 7.05 -5.63
C TYR A 75 4.47 7.08 -5.98
N PHE A 76 4.04 8.14 -6.67
CA PHE A 76 2.70 8.24 -7.23
C PHE A 76 2.76 8.84 -8.63
N GLY A 77 2.50 8.03 -9.66
CA GLY A 77 2.59 8.48 -11.06
C GLY A 77 2.18 7.41 -12.06
N LEU A 78 2.22 7.78 -13.33
CA LEU A 78 1.81 6.93 -14.46
C LEU A 78 2.99 6.60 -15.38
N GLU A 79 4.21 6.65 -14.88
CA GLU A 79 5.44 6.33 -15.61
C GLU A 79 5.58 7.15 -16.91
N ILE A 80 5.69 6.48 -18.05
CA ILE A 80 5.78 7.12 -19.36
C ILE A 80 4.56 7.97 -19.73
N PHE A 81 3.42 7.78 -19.05
CA PHE A 81 2.20 8.56 -19.26
C PHE A 81 2.15 9.84 -18.41
N GLY A 82 3.17 10.09 -17.59
CA GLY A 82 3.30 11.31 -16.80
C GLY A 82 2.71 11.24 -15.40
N PHE A 83 2.28 12.38 -14.90
CA PHE A 83 1.71 12.50 -13.56
C PHE A 83 0.33 11.89 -13.46
N ALA A 84 0.00 11.36 -12.27
CA ALA A 84 -1.35 10.94 -11.91
C ALA A 84 -2.25 12.18 -11.72
N PRO A 85 -3.22 12.45 -12.61
CA PRO A 85 -3.87 13.76 -12.68
C PRO A 85 -4.73 14.08 -11.46
N MET A 86 -5.47 13.09 -10.92
CA MET A 86 -6.35 13.29 -9.77
C MET A 86 -5.55 13.52 -8.49
N PHE A 87 -4.51 12.70 -8.27
CA PHE A 87 -3.60 12.88 -7.15
C PHE A 87 -2.89 14.22 -7.21
N THR A 88 -2.31 14.58 -8.36
CA THR A 88 -1.60 15.84 -8.55
C THR A 88 -2.51 17.04 -8.26
N GLN A 89 -3.77 16.99 -8.74
CA GLN A 89 -4.75 18.04 -8.48
C GLN A 89 -5.08 18.18 -6.99
N ARG A 90 -5.35 17.05 -6.30
CA ARG A 90 -5.72 17.08 -4.88
C ARG A 90 -4.54 17.44 -3.98
N ALA A 91 -3.35 16.94 -4.30
CA ALA A 91 -2.12 17.31 -3.60
C ALA A 91 -1.82 18.82 -3.73
N GLY A 92 -1.94 19.37 -4.94
CA GLY A 92 -1.74 20.81 -5.18
C GLY A 92 -2.75 21.72 -4.47
N ARG A 93 -3.94 21.21 -4.11
CA ARG A 93 -4.95 21.93 -3.32
C ARG A 93 -4.81 21.73 -1.81
N GLY A 94 -3.99 20.80 -1.37
CA GLY A 94 -3.94 20.39 0.03
C GLY A 94 -5.14 19.54 0.49
N ASP A 95 -5.88 18.94 -0.46
CA ASP A 95 -7.10 18.15 -0.20
C ASP A 95 -6.79 16.69 0.20
N ILE A 96 -5.52 16.32 0.29
CA ILE A 96 -5.06 14.97 0.64
C ILE A 96 -3.83 15.04 1.55
N HIS A 97 -3.82 14.22 2.58
CA HIS A 97 -2.66 14.08 3.45
C HIS A 97 -1.66 13.10 2.83
N ILE A 98 -0.40 13.52 2.68
CA ILE A 98 0.67 12.70 2.13
C ILE A 98 1.62 12.32 3.26
N VAL A 99 1.73 11.02 3.50
CA VAL A 99 2.73 10.43 4.38
C VAL A 99 3.87 9.94 3.49
N GLU A 100 4.90 10.77 3.38
CA GLU A 100 6.02 10.48 2.50
C GLU A 100 6.86 9.31 3.03
N GLU A 101 7.10 8.34 2.16
CA GLU A 101 7.95 7.19 2.42
C GLU A 101 9.05 7.10 1.37
N THR A 102 10.06 6.34 1.69
CA THR A 102 11.00 5.79 0.71
C THR A 102 10.75 4.29 0.58
N GLU A 103 11.28 3.69 -0.47
CA GLU A 103 11.22 2.23 -0.65
C GLU A 103 11.75 1.49 0.58
N ALA A 104 12.84 1.99 1.16
CA ALA A 104 13.43 1.40 2.36
C ALA A 104 12.51 1.53 3.59
N SER A 105 11.94 2.72 3.84
CA SER A 105 11.12 2.95 5.03
C SER A 105 9.81 2.17 4.98
N LEU A 106 9.15 2.13 3.82
CA LEU A 106 7.92 1.37 3.64
C LEU A 106 8.16 -0.14 3.84
N ALA A 107 9.21 -0.68 3.20
CA ALA A 107 9.56 -2.09 3.35
C ALA A 107 9.95 -2.42 4.81
N MET A 108 10.74 -1.56 5.47
CA MET A 108 11.11 -1.76 6.88
C MET A 108 9.90 -1.70 7.81
N GLY A 109 8.97 -0.76 7.59
CA GLY A 109 7.75 -0.68 8.39
C GLY A 109 6.87 -1.92 8.26
N LEU A 110 6.68 -2.44 7.05
CA LEU A 110 5.96 -3.70 6.82
C LEU A 110 6.70 -4.89 7.49
N ARG A 111 8.02 -4.98 7.34
CA ARG A 111 8.84 -6.04 7.98
C ARG A 111 8.82 -5.95 9.51
N ALA A 112 8.76 -4.75 10.09
CA ALA A 112 8.56 -4.59 11.53
C ALA A 112 7.25 -5.24 11.98
N GLN A 113 6.16 -5.02 11.24
CA GLN A 113 4.87 -5.67 11.50
C GLN A 113 4.96 -7.19 11.35
N MET A 114 5.60 -7.69 10.29
CA MET A 114 5.83 -9.13 10.09
C MET A 114 6.59 -9.77 11.25
N ALA A 115 7.58 -9.06 11.80
CA ALA A 115 8.37 -9.48 12.95
C ALA A 115 7.65 -9.26 14.29
N SER A 116 6.46 -8.68 14.30
CA SER A 116 5.71 -8.31 15.51
C SER A 116 6.49 -7.39 16.46
N VAL A 117 7.27 -6.46 15.90
CA VAL A 117 8.01 -5.43 16.65
C VAL A 117 7.46 -4.06 16.33
N GLY A 118 7.64 -3.09 17.24
CA GLY A 118 7.11 -1.74 17.09
C GLY A 118 7.81 -0.92 16.00
N PHE A 119 9.04 -1.26 15.65
CA PHE A 119 9.83 -0.59 14.61
C PHE A 119 10.95 -1.50 14.09
N MET A 120 11.46 -1.16 12.90
CA MET A 120 12.66 -1.75 12.32
C MET A 120 13.77 -0.69 12.25
N PRO A 121 14.95 -0.92 12.87
CA PRO A 121 16.05 0.04 12.79
C PRO A 121 16.79 -0.05 11.46
N GLY A 122 17.22 1.11 10.92
CA GLY A 122 18.01 1.16 9.70
C GLY A 122 18.72 2.48 9.49
N ARG A 123 19.65 2.53 8.52
CA ARG A 123 20.44 3.74 8.21
C ARG A 123 19.77 4.64 7.15
N ALA A 124 18.76 4.16 6.46
CA ALA A 124 18.03 4.98 5.50
C ALA A 124 17.48 6.24 6.20
N TRP A 125 17.45 7.35 5.49
CA TRP A 125 17.07 8.69 5.93
C TRP A 125 18.13 9.45 6.75
N LEU A 126 19.15 8.80 7.31
CA LEU A 126 20.24 9.53 7.97
C LEU A 126 20.93 10.48 6.97
N GLY A 127 21.09 11.75 7.37
CA GLY A 127 21.68 12.79 6.53
C GLY A 127 20.75 13.35 5.44
N THR A 128 19.46 13.01 5.48
CA THR A 128 18.44 13.55 4.58
C THR A 128 17.46 14.48 5.31
N ASP A 129 16.64 15.22 4.57
CA ASP A 129 15.59 16.06 5.15
C ASP A 129 14.31 15.29 5.51
N LEU A 130 14.24 13.99 5.26
CA LEU A 130 13.04 13.17 5.53
C LEU A 130 12.67 13.15 7.02
N LEU A 131 13.65 13.12 7.92
CA LEU A 131 13.37 13.22 9.36
C LEU A 131 12.74 14.55 9.78
N LYS A 132 12.95 15.63 9.01
CA LYS A 132 12.27 16.91 9.24
C LYS A 132 10.82 16.90 8.71
N LEU A 133 10.58 16.21 7.60
CA LEU A 133 9.25 16.05 7.00
C LEU A 133 8.38 15.04 7.78
N ARG A 134 9.01 14.08 8.42
CA ARG A 134 8.37 13.00 9.19
C ARG A 134 8.82 13.04 10.66
N PRO A 135 8.37 14.05 11.43
CA PRO A 135 8.75 14.21 12.85
C PRO A 135 8.20 13.11 13.76
N ASP A 136 7.29 12.29 13.25
CA ASP A 136 6.78 11.08 13.88
C ASP A 136 7.79 9.91 13.86
N VAL A 137 8.84 10.00 13.03
CA VAL A 137 9.89 8.98 12.92
C VAL A 137 11.10 9.40 13.74
N HIS A 138 11.47 8.56 14.70
CA HIS A 138 12.54 8.86 15.66
C HIS A 138 13.84 8.14 15.29
N THR A 139 14.95 8.57 15.93
CA THR A 139 16.20 7.82 15.89
C THR A 139 16.38 7.00 17.15
N VAL A 140 17.18 5.95 17.07
CA VAL A 140 17.53 5.05 18.17
C VAL A 140 19.03 4.73 18.09
N ARG A 141 19.65 4.54 19.25
CA ARG A 141 21.05 4.10 19.31
C ARG A 141 21.09 2.57 19.32
N ASP A 142 21.84 2.00 18.39
CA ASP A 142 22.11 0.56 18.35
C ASP A 142 22.88 0.14 19.62
N PRO A 143 22.35 -0.78 20.43
CA PRO A 143 22.97 -1.19 21.68
C PRO A 143 24.29 -1.96 21.51
N TYR A 144 24.57 -2.49 20.33
CA TYR A 144 25.77 -3.27 20.04
C TYR A 144 26.89 -2.44 19.42
N SER A 145 26.56 -1.63 18.42
CA SER A 145 27.56 -0.81 17.72
C SER A 145 27.67 0.61 18.28
N GLY A 146 26.65 1.09 18.98
CA GLY A 146 26.54 2.48 19.45
C GLY A 146 26.19 3.48 18.35
N GLU A 147 25.96 3.01 17.12
CA GLU A 147 25.57 3.87 16.00
C GLU A 147 24.14 4.42 16.15
N GLU A 148 23.90 5.59 15.58
CA GLU A 148 22.57 6.14 15.43
C GLU A 148 21.87 5.50 14.25
N LEU A 149 20.64 5.05 14.44
CA LEU A 149 19.77 4.45 13.43
C LEU A 149 18.41 5.15 13.43
N VAL A 150 17.72 5.13 12.31
CA VAL A 150 16.31 5.54 12.20
C VAL A 150 15.43 4.37 12.63
N ALA A 151 14.46 4.63 13.50
CA ALA A 151 13.47 3.66 13.97
C ALA A 151 12.21 3.76 13.11
N PHE A 152 12.13 2.96 12.03
CA PHE A 152 10.98 2.96 11.12
C PHE A 152 9.79 2.27 11.79
N PRO A 153 8.67 3.00 12.06
CA PRO A 153 7.52 2.44 12.76
C PRO A 153 6.89 1.29 11.97
N ALA A 154 6.35 0.31 12.69
CA ALA A 154 5.59 -0.77 12.07
C ALA A 154 4.38 -0.24 11.28
N ILE A 155 4.16 -0.80 10.10
CA ILE A 155 3.04 -0.49 9.22
C ILE A 155 2.14 -1.70 9.15
N ARG A 156 0.89 -1.57 9.62
CA ARG A 156 -0.09 -2.64 9.65
C ARG A 156 -1.29 -2.31 8.78
N PRO A 157 -1.33 -2.76 7.51
CA PRO A 157 -2.52 -2.59 6.69
C PRO A 157 -3.69 -3.40 7.28
N SER A 158 -4.89 -2.81 7.31
CA SER A 158 -6.10 -3.53 7.72
C SER A 158 -6.47 -4.58 6.68
N ILE A 159 -6.32 -4.22 5.41
CA ILE A 159 -6.57 -5.10 4.27
C ILE A 159 -5.57 -4.78 3.17
N SER A 160 -5.02 -5.81 2.53
CA SER A 160 -4.21 -5.63 1.32
C SER A 160 -4.80 -6.40 0.14
N VAL A 161 -4.65 -5.83 -1.03
CA VAL A 161 -5.10 -6.44 -2.29
C VAL A 161 -3.91 -6.60 -3.22
N ILE A 162 -3.62 -7.84 -3.58
CA ILE A 162 -2.50 -8.22 -4.42
C ILE A 162 -3.05 -8.83 -5.70
N HIS A 163 -2.56 -8.37 -6.85
CA HIS A 163 -2.91 -8.99 -8.13
C HIS A 163 -1.83 -9.97 -8.56
N ALA A 164 -2.21 -11.23 -8.73
CA ALA A 164 -1.34 -12.33 -9.12
C ALA A 164 -1.57 -12.71 -10.59
N LEU A 165 -0.59 -13.38 -11.20
CA LEU A 165 -0.73 -14.01 -12.51
C LEU A 165 -1.64 -15.24 -12.40
N ARG A 166 -1.42 -16.03 -11.35
CA ARG A 166 -2.18 -17.23 -11.05
C ARG A 166 -2.48 -17.32 -9.56
N ALA A 167 -3.62 -17.91 -9.23
CA ALA A 167 -3.96 -18.28 -7.86
C ALA A 167 -4.75 -19.58 -7.83
N ASP A 168 -4.77 -20.25 -6.67
CA ASP A 168 -5.56 -21.45 -6.46
C ASP A 168 -6.60 -21.26 -5.33
N PRO A 169 -7.57 -22.18 -5.18
CA PRO A 169 -8.60 -22.09 -4.13
C PRO A 169 -8.06 -22.17 -2.70
N GLU A 170 -6.82 -22.66 -2.50
CA GLU A 170 -6.16 -22.73 -1.18
C GLU A 170 -5.53 -21.39 -0.78
N GLY A 171 -5.49 -20.41 -1.71
CA GLY A 171 -4.93 -19.09 -1.48
C GLY A 171 -3.46 -18.93 -1.88
N ASN A 172 -2.87 -19.97 -2.51
CA ASN A 172 -1.55 -19.82 -3.10
C ASN A 172 -1.61 -18.88 -4.31
N ALA A 173 -0.59 -18.06 -4.48
CA ALA A 173 -0.54 -17.04 -5.53
C ALA A 173 0.85 -16.93 -6.16
N GLN A 174 0.89 -16.88 -7.47
CA GLN A 174 2.10 -16.65 -8.26
C GLN A 174 2.09 -15.23 -8.79
N ILE A 175 2.95 -14.37 -8.27
CA ILE A 175 3.01 -12.93 -8.61
C ILE A 175 4.10 -12.55 -9.62
N GLY A 176 4.95 -13.48 -10.02
CA GLY A 176 6.06 -13.22 -10.96
C GLY A 176 7.27 -12.57 -10.28
N ASP A 177 8.19 -12.03 -11.10
CA ASP A 177 9.52 -11.62 -10.63
C ASP A 177 9.58 -10.21 -10.03
N ASN A 178 8.76 -9.29 -10.52
CA ASN A 178 8.74 -7.90 -10.04
C ASN A 178 7.77 -7.74 -8.86
N LYS A 179 8.18 -8.13 -7.68
CA LYS A 179 7.33 -8.30 -6.51
C LYS A 179 6.99 -7.00 -5.77
N GLY A 180 7.88 -6.01 -5.84
CA GLY A 180 7.75 -4.82 -4.97
C GLY A 180 7.78 -5.22 -3.49
N VAL A 181 6.71 -4.87 -2.77
CA VAL A 181 6.47 -5.26 -1.36
C VAL A 181 5.24 -6.17 -1.21
N ASP A 182 4.85 -6.89 -2.25
CA ASP A 182 3.64 -7.70 -2.24
C ASP A 182 3.73 -8.85 -1.21
N GLU A 183 4.91 -9.44 -1.04
CA GLU A 183 5.13 -10.48 -0.04
C GLU A 183 5.00 -9.91 1.38
N GLU A 184 5.57 -8.73 1.63
CA GLU A 184 5.43 -8.03 2.90
C GLU A 184 3.97 -7.64 3.18
N LEU A 185 3.26 -7.11 2.19
CA LEU A 185 1.82 -6.79 2.30
C LEU A 185 1.00 -8.05 2.62
N GLY A 186 1.33 -9.18 1.99
CA GLY A 186 0.65 -10.46 2.22
C GLY A 186 0.77 -10.97 3.66
N VAL A 187 1.86 -10.65 4.35
CA VAL A 187 2.12 -11.14 5.72
C VAL A 187 1.78 -10.07 6.78
N ALA A 188 2.01 -8.80 6.49
CA ALA A 188 1.83 -7.71 7.45
C ALA A 188 0.36 -7.31 7.65
N SER A 189 -0.54 -7.68 6.74
CA SER A 189 -1.94 -7.24 6.74
C SER A 189 -2.83 -8.13 7.60
N ASP A 190 -3.88 -7.55 8.18
CA ASP A 190 -4.89 -8.33 8.93
C ASP A 190 -5.72 -9.22 8.01
N GLN A 191 -5.98 -8.76 6.79
CA GLN A 191 -6.70 -9.49 5.75
C GLN A 191 -6.03 -9.30 4.39
N VAL A 192 -6.04 -10.33 3.55
CA VAL A 192 -5.47 -10.29 2.21
C VAL A 192 -6.49 -10.77 1.18
N ILE A 193 -6.65 -9.98 0.12
CA ILE A 193 -7.37 -10.37 -1.08
C ILE A 193 -6.36 -10.60 -2.19
N VAL A 194 -6.42 -11.75 -2.81
CA VAL A 194 -5.70 -12.02 -4.06
C VAL A 194 -6.69 -11.99 -5.20
N THR A 195 -6.45 -11.11 -6.17
CA THR A 195 -7.08 -11.19 -7.50
C THR A 195 -6.08 -11.82 -8.46
N ALA A 196 -6.52 -12.58 -9.44
CA ALA A 196 -5.61 -13.24 -10.37
C ALA A 196 -6.14 -13.19 -11.80
N ASP A 197 -5.23 -13.26 -12.79
CA ASP A 197 -5.58 -13.40 -14.20
C ASP A 197 -6.15 -14.81 -14.47
N GLU A 198 -5.61 -15.82 -13.77
CA GLU A 198 -6.03 -17.21 -13.92
C GLU A 198 -6.22 -17.87 -12.54
N ILE A 199 -7.35 -18.54 -12.34
CA ILE A 199 -7.56 -19.44 -11.21
C ILE A 199 -7.27 -20.86 -11.67
N VAL A 200 -6.27 -21.48 -11.08
CA VAL A 200 -5.87 -22.88 -11.37
C VAL A 200 -6.32 -23.81 -10.23
N PRO A 201 -6.48 -25.11 -10.50
CA PRO A 201 -6.91 -26.06 -9.46
C PRO A 201 -5.93 -26.17 -8.31
N LYS A 202 -4.62 -26.01 -8.60
CA LYS A 202 -3.52 -26.07 -7.63
C LYS A 202 -2.27 -25.41 -8.22
N LEU A 203 -1.54 -24.65 -7.41
CA LEU A 203 -0.19 -24.15 -7.64
C LEU A 203 0.86 -25.06 -7.02
#